data_8c2fedbcce14d52e98a6edcade1a08c3
#
_entry.id   8c2fedbcce14d52e98a6edcade1a08c3
#
_cell.length_a   1.000
_cell.length_b   1.000
_cell.length_c   1.000
_cell.angle_alpha   90.00
_cell.angle_beta   90.00
_cell.angle_gamma   90.00
#
_symmetry.space_group_name_H-M   'P 1'
#
loop_
_entity.id
_entity.type
_entity.pdbx_description
1 polymer ?
#
loop_
_entity_poly.entity_id
_entity_poly.type
_entity_poly.pdbx_seq_one_letter_code
_entity_poly.pdbx_strand_id
1 'polypeptide(L)'
;MPTERLQKIISAAGVTSRRKAEALITGGLVSVNGQVVTELGSKADPEQDHIRVNGKLLHGAERHVYLLMNKPKGYVTTLKDPEHRPTVMDLLHRVKARVYPIGRLDYASEGLLLLTNDGEFANLLMKAASHVPKTYMVKVAGTPPPEGLDRLREGISIPTDRGKRVRTVPARIQVIRNAANPWYEVTLTEGRNRQIRRMFEEIGHHVEKIKRVRYGPLQLDVHPGEYRKLSTEEVAKLKSLTKGSVRK
;
A
#
# COMPACT_ATOMS: atom_id res chain seq x y z
N MET A 1 9.38 26.12 12.25
CA MET A 1 9.04 24.71 12.02
C MET A 1 10.15 24.01 11.25
N PRO A 2 10.28 22.69 11.24
CA PRO A 2 11.36 22.06 10.50
C PRO A 2 11.13 22.22 8.99
N THR A 3 12.16 22.65 8.29
CA THR A 3 12.16 22.71 6.82
C THR A 3 11.96 21.33 6.21
N GLU A 4 11.17 21.23 5.16
CA GLU A 4 10.89 20.00 4.42
C GLU A 4 11.48 20.06 3.00
N ARG A 5 11.74 18.87 2.39
CA ARG A 5 12.17 18.81 0.99
C ARG A 5 11.10 19.36 0.05
N LEU A 6 11.46 20.23 -0.90
CA LEU A 6 10.54 20.87 -1.83
C LEU A 6 9.63 19.87 -2.57
N GLN A 7 10.15 18.74 -3.06
CA GLN A 7 9.34 17.72 -3.72
C GLN A 7 8.30 17.08 -2.78
N LYS A 8 8.56 17.05 -1.44
CA LYS A 8 7.58 16.57 -0.44
C LYS A 8 6.45 17.59 -0.30
N ILE A 9 6.79 18.88 -0.17
CA ILE A 9 5.81 19.97 -0.04
C ILE A 9 4.91 20.05 -1.27
N ILE A 10 5.48 20.05 -2.48
CA ILE A 10 4.76 20.10 -3.76
C ILE A 10 3.80 18.90 -3.89
N SER A 11 4.25 17.72 -3.47
CA SER A 11 3.43 16.52 -3.50
C SER A 11 2.31 16.53 -2.45
N ALA A 12 2.56 17.09 -1.26
CA ALA A 12 1.56 17.24 -0.19
C ALA A 12 0.48 18.28 -0.55
N ALA A 13 0.84 19.30 -1.32
CA ALA A 13 -0.09 20.27 -1.89
C ALA A 13 -0.92 19.71 -3.08
N GLY A 14 -0.83 18.42 -3.38
CA GLY A 14 -1.64 17.76 -4.42
C GLY A 14 -1.21 18.04 -5.87
N VAL A 15 -0.20 18.89 -6.10
CA VAL A 15 0.20 19.33 -7.45
C VAL A 15 0.68 18.15 -8.31
N THR A 16 1.62 17.33 -7.78
CA THR A 16 2.14 16.19 -8.54
C THR A 16 2.81 15.14 -7.64
N SER A 17 3.40 14.07 -8.22
CA SER A 17 4.19 13.10 -7.46
C SER A 17 5.56 13.69 -7.10
N ARG A 18 6.22 13.15 -6.04
CA ARG A 18 7.58 13.57 -5.66
C ARG A 18 8.56 13.50 -6.83
N ARG A 19 8.56 12.42 -7.63
CA ARG A 19 9.42 12.27 -8.81
C ARG A 19 9.13 13.30 -9.90
N LYS A 20 7.86 13.61 -10.15
CA LYS A 20 7.51 14.68 -11.10
C LYS A 20 7.84 16.06 -10.52
N ALA A 21 7.71 16.27 -9.21
CA ALA A 21 8.15 17.50 -8.55
C ALA A 21 9.66 17.70 -8.68
N GLU A 22 10.46 16.64 -8.56
CA GLU A 22 11.90 16.67 -8.83
C GLU A 22 12.19 17.12 -10.27
N ALA A 23 11.46 16.62 -11.27
CA ALA A 23 11.59 17.07 -12.65
C ALA A 23 11.19 18.55 -12.83
N LEU A 24 10.18 19.04 -12.12
CA LEU A 24 9.81 20.46 -12.13
C LEU A 24 10.88 21.34 -11.50
N ILE A 25 11.51 20.88 -10.41
CA ILE A 25 12.62 21.59 -9.74
C ILE A 25 13.82 21.70 -10.70
N THR A 26 14.31 20.57 -11.23
CA THR A 26 15.44 20.57 -12.15
C THR A 26 15.18 21.33 -13.45
N GLY A 27 13.91 21.41 -13.88
CA GLY A 27 13.47 22.19 -15.03
C GLY A 27 13.30 23.70 -14.76
N GLY A 28 13.64 24.19 -13.54
CA GLY A 28 13.54 25.63 -13.21
C GLY A 28 12.10 26.15 -13.07
N LEU A 29 11.13 25.27 -12.90
CA LEU A 29 9.70 25.62 -12.81
C LEU A 29 9.22 25.81 -11.38
N VAL A 30 10.14 25.79 -10.40
CA VAL A 30 9.84 25.97 -8.97
C VAL A 30 10.65 27.14 -8.45
N SER A 31 9.99 28.05 -7.72
CA SER A 31 10.66 29.14 -7.01
C SER A 31 10.25 29.16 -5.53
N VAL A 32 11.18 29.62 -4.68
CA VAL A 32 11.00 29.85 -3.25
C VAL A 32 11.36 31.28 -2.97
N ASN A 33 10.46 32.07 -2.40
CA ASN A 33 10.64 33.51 -2.10
C ASN A 33 11.14 34.33 -3.30
N GLY A 34 10.61 33.98 -4.50
CA GLY A 34 10.96 34.65 -5.75
C GLY A 34 12.23 34.12 -6.45
N GLN A 35 13.06 33.31 -5.79
CA GLN A 35 14.26 32.72 -6.39
C GLN A 35 13.97 31.34 -6.98
N VAL A 36 14.40 31.11 -8.22
CA VAL A 36 14.27 29.81 -8.89
C VAL A 36 15.20 28.80 -8.23
N VAL A 37 14.67 27.63 -7.95
CA VAL A 37 15.40 26.51 -7.35
C VAL A 37 15.48 25.36 -8.33
N THR A 38 16.69 24.90 -8.65
CA THR A 38 16.96 23.78 -9.58
C THR A 38 17.64 22.59 -8.89
N GLU A 39 18.17 22.77 -7.68
CA GLU A 39 18.91 21.76 -6.96
C GLU A 39 17.99 20.75 -6.28
N LEU A 40 18.24 19.45 -6.53
CA LEU A 40 17.52 18.37 -5.87
C LEU A 40 17.93 18.30 -4.38
N GLY A 41 16.91 18.06 -3.52
CA GLY A 41 17.12 18.00 -2.08
C GLY A 41 16.93 19.33 -1.36
N SER A 42 16.76 20.43 -2.08
CA SER A 42 16.42 21.76 -1.53
C SER A 42 15.21 21.67 -0.59
N LYS A 43 15.26 22.45 0.47
CA LYS A 43 14.25 22.49 1.52
C LYS A 43 13.61 23.87 1.60
N ALA A 44 12.39 23.91 2.09
CA ALA A 44 11.64 25.12 2.42
C ALA A 44 10.76 24.91 3.63
N ASP A 45 10.33 25.97 4.26
CA ASP A 45 9.31 25.97 5.30
C ASP A 45 7.92 26.16 4.64
N PRO A 46 7.04 25.15 4.68
CA PRO A 46 5.74 25.24 4.01
C PRO A 46 4.78 26.29 4.62
N GLU A 47 5.08 26.79 5.82
CA GLU A 47 4.26 27.80 6.51
C GLU A 47 4.77 29.22 6.30
N GLN A 48 6.06 29.41 6.06
CA GLN A 48 6.69 30.73 5.96
C GLN A 48 7.14 31.08 4.53
N ASP A 49 7.56 30.08 3.75
CA ASP A 49 8.11 30.34 2.42
C ASP A 49 7.03 30.42 1.34
N HIS A 50 7.16 31.39 0.47
CA HIS A 50 6.32 31.54 -0.72
C HIS A 50 6.81 30.61 -1.84
N ILE A 51 6.25 29.40 -1.90
CA ILE A 51 6.64 28.40 -2.91
C ILE A 51 5.70 28.53 -4.12
N ARG A 52 6.28 28.64 -5.32
CA ARG A 52 5.53 28.68 -6.58
C ARG A 52 5.93 27.52 -7.47
N VAL A 53 4.96 26.96 -8.19
CA VAL A 53 5.17 25.94 -9.22
C VAL A 53 4.51 26.41 -10.50
N ASN A 54 5.25 26.50 -11.60
CA ASN A 54 4.80 27.11 -12.86
C ASN A 54 4.19 28.50 -12.63
N GLY A 55 4.81 29.32 -11.80
CA GLY A 55 4.35 30.66 -11.42
C GLY A 55 3.16 30.73 -10.46
N LYS A 56 2.49 29.61 -10.18
CA LYS A 56 1.32 29.56 -9.26
C LYS A 56 1.79 29.31 -7.83
N LEU A 57 1.32 30.14 -6.90
CA LEU A 57 1.60 29.99 -5.47
C LEU A 57 0.99 28.68 -4.95
N LEU A 58 1.74 27.90 -4.18
CA LEU A 58 1.19 26.73 -3.47
C LEU A 58 0.31 27.22 -2.31
N HIS A 59 -0.86 26.66 -2.24
CA HIS A 59 -1.75 26.81 -1.09
C HIS A 59 -1.55 25.55 -0.24
N GLY A 60 -1.03 25.66 0.95
CA GLY A 60 -0.87 24.63 1.99
C GLY A 60 -1.04 23.15 1.61
N ALA A 61 -0.89 22.26 2.54
CA ALA A 61 -1.13 20.84 2.31
C ALA A 61 -2.65 20.56 2.11
N GLU A 62 -3.00 19.69 1.16
CA GLU A 62 -4.37 19.21 1.03
C GLU A 62 -4.83 18.49 2.30
N ARG A 63 -6.12 18.60 2.63
CA ARG A 63 -6.70 17.78 3.72
C ARG A 63 -6.47 16.30 3.47
N HIS A 64 -6.03 15.59 4.49
CA HIS A 64 -5.77 14.16 4.37
C HIS A 64 -7.07 13.38 4.11
N VAL A 65 -7.00 12.49 3.14
CA VAL A 65 -8.08 11.56 2.76
C VAL A 65 -7.59 10.14 2.98
N TYR A 66 -8.41 9.33 3.63
CA TYR A 66 -8.13 7.93 3.93
C TYR A 66 -9.30 7.10 3.42
N LEU A 67 -9.02 6.16 2.53
CA LEU A 67 -10.04 5.32 1.88
C LEU A 67 -9.74 3.85 2.09
N LEU A 68 -10.81 3.08 2.30
CA LEU A 68 -10.83 1.63 2.20
C LEU A 68 -11.60 1.27 0.93
N MET A 69 -10.97 0.49 0.05
CA MET A 69 -11.54 0.00 -1.20
C MET A 69 -11.59 -1.52 -1.19
N ASN A 70 -12.62 -2.10 -1.77
CA ASN A 70 -12.63 -3.50 -2.15
C ASN A 70 -12.18 -3.62 -3.61
N LYS A 71 -10.88 -3.82 -3.80
CA LYS A 71 -10.30 -3.98 -5.13
C LYS A 71 -10.85 -5.25 -5.80
N PRO A 72 -11.50 -5.17 -6.96
CA PRO A 72 -11.89 -6.35 -7.72
C PRO A 72 -10.68 -6.98 -8.45
N LYS A 73 -10.83 -8.23 -8.89
CA LYS A 73 -9.90 -8.87 -9.83
C LYS A 73 -9.88 -8.09 -11.16
N GLY A 74 -8.75 -8.08 -11.86
CA GLY A 74 -8.63 -7.45 -13.17
C GLY A 74 -8.27 -5.95 -13.12
N TYR A 75 -7.93 -5.41 -11.96
CA TYR A 75 -7.44 -4.04 -11.81
C TYR A 75 -6.00 -4.03 -11.30
N VAL A 76 -5.15 -3.19 -11.90
CA VAL A 76 -3.75 -3.02 -11.47
C VAL A 76 -3.68 -2.02 -10.33
N THR A 77 -2.89 -2.33 -9.29
CA THR A 77 -2.65 -1.40 -8.18
C THR A 77 -1.53 -0.41 -8.54
N THR A 78 -1.87 0.59 -9.33
CA THR A 78 -0.98 1.66 -9.78
C THR A 78 -1.74 2.95 -10.03
N LEU A 79 -1.04 4.09 -10.06
CA LEU A 79 -1.60 5.38 -10.47
C LEU A 79 -1.73 5.52 -11.99
N LYS A 80 -0.87 4.83 -12.74
CA LYS A 80 -0.89 4.79 -14.21
C LYS A 80 -0.25 3.48 -14.65
N ASP A 81 -0.89 2.81 -15.59
CA ASP A 81 -0.37 1.57 -16.20
C ASP A 81 0.13 1.84 -17.62
N PRO A 82 1.37 1.45 -17.96
CA PRO A 82 1.88 1.63 -19.32
C PRO A 82 1.21 0.73 -20.35
N GLU A 83 0.61 -0.38 -19.91
CA GLU A 83 -0.12 -1.34 -20.77
C GLU A 83 -1.61 -0.99 -20.89
N HIS A 84 -2.05 0.17 -20.37
CA HIS A 84 -3.42 0.67 -20.44
C HIS A 84 -4.48 -0.28 -19.82
N ARG A 85 -4.07 -1.17 -18.91
CA ARG A 85 -5.03 -2.01 -18.16
C ARG A 85 -5.80 -1.17 -17.16
N PRO A 86 -7.03 -1.56 -16.80
CA PRO A 86 -7.79 -0.89 -15.74
C PRO A 86 -6.98 -0.81 -14.42
N THR A 87 -6.98 0.35 -13.80
CA THR A 87 -6.26 0.61 -12.54
C THR A 87 -7.24 0.83 -11.39
N VAL A 88 -6.78 0.69 -10.15
CA VAL A 88 -7.59 1.03 -8.98
C VAL A 88 -8.02 2.50 -8.94
N MET A 89 -7.35 3.37 -9.68
CA MET A 89 -7.72 4.78 -9.78
C MET A 89 -8.99 5.00 -10.59
N ASP A 90 -9.27 4.13 -11.56
CA ASP A 90 -10.47 4.22 -12.40
C ASP A 90 -11.76 3.94 -11.62
N LEU A 91 -11.65 3.37 -10.41
CA LEU A 91 -12.76 3.13 -9.49
C LEU A 91 -13.08 4.34 -8.60
N LEU A 92 -12.27 5.39 -8.60
CA LEU A 92 -12.35 6.53 -7.69
C LEU A 92 -13.08 7.75 -8.29
N HIS A 93 -14.29 7.55 -8.85
CA HIS A 93 -15.01 8.58 -9.64
C HIS A 93 -15.35 9.88 -8.90
N ARG A 94 -15.38 9.90 -7.55
CA ARG A 94 -15.79 11.07 -6.74
C ARG A 94 -14.70 11.60 -5.82
N VAL A 95 -13.47 11.12 -5.96
CA VAL A 95 -12.34 11.55 -5.13
C VAL A 95 -11.56 12.64 -5.86
N LYS A 96 -11.66 13.88 -5.39
CA LYS A 96 -10.93 15.02 -5.97
C LYS A 96 -9.46 15.04 -5.53
N ALA A 97 -9.17 14.62 -4.30
CA ALA A 97 -7.83 14.59 -3.75
C ALA A 97 -6.93 13.58 -4.49
N ARG A 98 -5.67 13.91 -4.65
CA ARG A 98 -4.69 13.05 -5.28
C ARG A 98 -4.23 11.93 -4.33
N VAL A 99 -5.05 10.88 -4.20
CA VAL A 99 -4.72 9.69 -3.39
C VAL A 99 -3.87 8.67 -4.15
N TYR A 100 -3.20 7.79 -3.40
CA TYR A 100 -2.45 6.65 -3.91
C TYR A 100 -2.58 5.44 -2.98
N PRO A 101 -2.40 4.21 -3.50
CA PRO A 101 -2.57 3.00 -2.71
C PRO A 101 -1.46 2.81 -1.67
N ILE A 102 -1.84 2.29 -0.50
CA ILE A 102 -0.93 1.85 0.56
C ILE A 102 -0.58 0.38 0.33
N GLY A 103 0.57 0.14 -0.25
CA GLY A 103 0.97 -1.19 -0.72
C GLY A 103 0.21 -1.61 -1.98
N ARG A 104 0.25 -2.91 -2.28
CA ARG A 104 -0.35 -3.44 -3.50
C ARG A 104 -1.13 -4.72 -3.24
N LEU A 105 -2.08 -4.98 -4.12
CA LEU A 105 -2.65 -6.29 -4.43
C LEU A 105 -2.38 -6.58 -5.89
N ASP A 106 -2.05 -7.82 -6.22
CA ASP A 106 -1.77 -8.25 -7.59
C ASP A 106 -3.03 -8.13 -8.47
N TYR A 107 -2.85 -8.14 -9.79
CA TYR A 107 -3.92 -8.08 -10.78
C TYR A 107 -5.03 -9.12 -10.54
N ALA A 108 -4.63 -10.36 -10.23
CA ALA A 108 -5.53 -11.48 -9.96
C ALA A 108 -5.96 -11.60 -8.47
N SER A 109 -5.54 -10.67 -7.60
CA SER A 109 -5.92 -10.64 -6.18
C SER A 109 -6.99 -9.61 -5.92
N GLU A 110 -7.84 -9.88 -4.94
CA GLU A 110 -9.01 -9.07 -4.59
C GLU A 110 -8.94 -8.56 -3.14
N GLY A 111 -9.85 -7.64 -2.81
CA GLY A 111 -10.18 -7.31 -1.43
C GLY A 111 -9.65 -5.97 -0.95
N LEU A 112 -9.48 -5.85 0.35
CA LEU A 112 -9.21 -4.62 1.06
C LEU A 112 -7.90 -3.97 0.62
N LEU A 113 -8.00 -2.79 0.01
CA LEU A 113 -6.89 -1.92 -0.34
C LEU A 113 -7.10 -0.55 0.29
N LEU A 114 -6.07 -0.02 0.94
CA LEU A 114 -6.11 1.32 1.50
C LEU A 114 -5.51 2.31 0.51
N LEU A 115 -6.10 3.53 0.44
CA LEU A 115 -5.57 4.63 -0.37
C LEU A 115 -5.57 5.91 0.47
N THR A 116 -4.60 6.80 0.24
CA THR A 116 -4.47 8.07 0.96
C THR A 116 -3.63 9.07 0.18
N ASN A 117 -3.71 10.35 0.54
CA ASN A 117 -2.72 11.39 0.18
C ASN A 117 -1.77 11.72 1.33
N ASP A 118 -1.92 11.09 2.53
CA ASP A 118 -1.02 11.21 3.67
C ASP A 118 0.20 10.29 3.49
N GLY A 119 1.33 10.88 3.05
CA GLY A 119 2.57 10.15 2.80
C GLY A 119 3.24 9.58 4.05
N GLU A 120 3.03 10.20 5.19
CA GLU A 120 3.61 9.72 6.46
C GLU A 120 2.84 8.50 6.96
N PHE A 121 1.52 8.57 6.93
CA PHE A 121 0.66 7.45 7.26
C PHE A 121 0.89 6.25 6.34
N ALA A 122 0.97 6.48 5.02
CA ALA A 122 1.26 5.43 4.06
C ALA A 122 2.61 4.75 4.35
N ASN A 123 3.65 5.55 4.61
CA ASN A 123 4.98 5.05 4.92
C ASN A 123 5.01 4.25 6.23
N LEU A 124 4.31 4.73 7.27
CA LEU A 124 4.17 4.00 8.55
C LEU A 124 3.58 2.60 8.33
N LEU A 125 2.50 2.49 7.56
CA LEU A 125 1.83 1.20 7.33
C LEU A 125 2.61 0.27 6.39
N MET A 126 3.43 0.81 5.48
CA MET A 126 4.21 0.02 4.53
C MET A 126 5.57 -0.44 5.07
N LYS A 127 6.09 0.18 6.12
CA LYS A 127 7.36 -0.26 6.72
C LYS A 127 7.24 -1.72 7.21
N ALA A 128 8.24 -2.54 6.88
CA ALA A 128 8.29 -3.93 7.34
C ALA A 128 8.24 -4.02 8.87
N ALA A 129 8.92 -3.10 9.56
CA ALA A 129 8.93 -3.01 11.03
C ALA A 129 7.57 -2.66 11.66
N SER A 130 6.55 -2.27 10.88
CA SER A 130 5.22 -1.99 11.42
C SER A 130 4.44 -3.25 11.77
N HIS A 131 4.83 -4.40 11.23
CA HIS A 131 4.21 -5.70 11.46
C HIS A 131 2.67 -5.72 11.44
N VAL A 132 2.06 -4.78 10.73
CA VAL A 132 0.59 -4.69 10.64
C VAL A 132 0.05 -5.98 10.02
N PRO A 133 -0.79 -6.75 10.74
CA PRO A 133 -1.32 -8.01 10.24
C PRO A 133 -2.26 -7.78 9.05
N LYS A 134 -2.17 -8.65 8.06
CA LYS A 134 -3.00 -8.67 6.88
C LYS A 134 -3.58 -10.06 6.72
N THR A 135 -4.89 -10.18 6.75
CA THR A 135 -5.58 -11.48 6.69
C THR A 135 -6.22 -11.68 5.32
N TYR A 136 -6.02 -12.85 4.78
CA TYR A 136 -6.46 -13.25 3.44
C TYR A 136 -7.30 -14.51 3.49
N MET A 137 -8.35 -14.56 2.68
CA MET A 137 -9.04 -15.78 2.29
C MET A 137 -8.34 -16.33 1.05
N VAL A 138 -7.87 -17.57 1.13
CA VAL A 138 -7.05 -18.21 0.10
C VAL A 138 -7.66 -19.54 -0.30
N LYS A 139 -8.00 -19.70 -1.58
CA LYS A 139 -8.44 -20.99 -2.16
C LYS A 139 -7.25 -21.66 -2.82
N VAL A 140 -7.03 -22.92 -2.49
CA VAL A 140 -5.88 -23.70 -2.94
C VAL A 140 -6.32 -24.91 -3.73
N ALA A 141 -5.64 -25.21 -4.82
CA ALA A 141 -5.87 -26.42 -5.62
C ALA A 141 -5.28 -27.64 -4.92
N GLY A 142 -6.09 -28.68 -4.77
CA GLY A 142 -5.74 -29.89 -4.03
C GLY A 142 -5.65 -29.65 -2.53
N THR A 143 -5.42 -30.68 -1.75
CA THR A 143 -5.38 -30.64 -0.29
C THR A 143 -3.94 -30.67 0.21
N PRO A 144 -3.36 -29.54 0.66
CA PRO A 144 -2.04 -29.51 1.29
C PRO A 144 -1.96 -30.46 2.49
N PRO A 145 -0.88 -31.26 2.61
CA PRO A 145 -0.71 -32.13 3.76
C PRO A 145 -0.43 -31.31 5.04
N PRO A 146 -0.79 -31.83 6.23
CA PRO A 146 -0.59 -31.14 7.51
C PRO A 146 0.84 -30.63 7.70
N GLU A 147 1.85 -31.44 7.39
CA GLU A 147 3.28 -31.11 7.50
C GLU A 147 3.66 -29.93 6.58
N GLY A 148 3.04 -29.86 5.39
CA GLY A 148 3.20 -28.73 4.47
C GLY A 148 2.67 -27.43 5.08
N LEU A 149 1.48 -27.48 5.70
CA LEU A 149 0.88 -26.32 6.37
C LEU A 149 1.70 -25.89 7.59
N ASP A 150 2.27 -26.81 8.35
CA ASP A 150 3.13 -26.50 9.50
C ASP A 150 4.41 -25.80 9.07
N ARG A 151 5.05 -26.24 7.98
CA ARG A 151 6.18 -25.52 7.37
C ARG A 151 5.82 -24.08 6.98
N LEU A 152 4.61 -23.83 6.46
CA LEU A 152 4.15 -22.48 6.16
C LEU A 152 3.93 -21.65 7.43
N ARG A 153 3.42 -22.25 8.50
CA ARG A 153 3.21 -21.59 9.81
C ARG A 153 4.51 -21.18 10.47
N GLU A 154 5.55 -22.01 10.37
CA GLU A 154 6.88 -21.74 10.94
C GLU A 154 7.73 -20.78 10.09
N GLY A 155 7.30 -20.53 8.87
CA GLY A 155 8.05 -19.79 7.86
C GLY A 155 8.89 -20.68 6.96
N ILE A 156 8.76 -20.44 5.65
CA ILE A 156 9.38 -21.24 4.58
C ILE A 156 10.28 -20.37 3.71
N SER A 157 11.29 -20.97 3.09
CA SER A 157 12.16 -20.30 2.13
C SER A 157 11.44 -20.17 0.78
N ILE A 158 11.28 -18.95 0.30
CA ILE A 158 10.62 -18.63 -0.99
C ILE A 158 11.59 -17.90 -1.93
N PRO A 159 11.45 -18.04 -3.25
CA PRO A 159 12.23 -17.27 -4.21
C PRO A 159 11.81 -15.80 -4.22
N THR A 160 12.75 -14.90 -4.47
CA THR A 160 12.50 -13.48 -4.73
C THR A 160 12.59 -13.20 -6.24
N ASP A 161 12.10 -12.02 -6.67
CA ASP A 161 12.19 -11.58 -8.08
C ASP A 161 13.64 -11.44 -8.57
N ARG A 162 14.62 -11.39 -7.67
CA ARG A 162 16.05 -11.29 -7.96
C ARG A 162 16.79 -12.62 -7.91
N GLY A 163 16.08 -13.74 -7.93
CA GLY A 163 16.66 -15.10 -7.89
C GLY A 163 17.19 -15.55 -6.52
N LYS A 164 17.21 -14.67 -5.52
CA LYS A 164 17.61 -15.04 -4.15
C LYS A 164 16.44 -15.72 -3.42
N ARG A 165 16.75 -16.61 -2.49
CA ARG A 165 15.77 -17.19 -1.58
C ARG A 165 15.78 -16.44 -0.25
N VAL A 166 14.59 -16.26 0.34
CA VAL A 166 14.43 -15.63 1.66
C VAL A 166 13.43 -16.42 2.49
N ARG A 167 13.70 -16.56 3.78
CA ARG A 167 12.77 -17.18 4.72
C ARG A 167 11.66 -16.19 5.06
N THR A 168 10.41 -16.64 5.02
CA THR A 168 9.25 -15.85 5.47
C THR A 168 9.21 -15.82 6.99
N VAL A 169 8.58 -14.78 7.56
CA VAL A 169 8.21 -14.82 8.98
C VAL A 169 7.08 -15.84 9.19
N PRO A 170 6.91 -16.37 10.42
CA PRO A 170 5.80 -17.23 10.77
C PRO A 170 4.44 -16.66 10.33
N ALA A 171 3.57 -17.52 9.79
CA ALA A 171 2.24 -17.16 9.33
C ALA A 171 1.16 -17.87 10.16
N ARG A 172 0.03 -17.20 10.40
CA ARG A 172 -1.15 -17.88 10.97
C ARG A 172 -1.97 -18.44 9.83
N ILE A 173 -2.19 -19.75 9.83
CA ILE A 173 -2.95 -20.44 8.78
C ILE A 173 -4.01 -21.34 9.44
N GLN A 174 -5.28 -21.11 9.10
CA GLN A 174 -6.42 -21.87 9.59
C GLN A 174 -7.26 -22.36 8.41
N VAL A 175 -7.73 -23.60 8.47
CA VAL A 175 -8.68 -24.15 7.51
C VAL A 175 -10.05 -23.54 7.79
N ILE A 176 -10.72 -22.98 6.78
CA ILE A 176 -12.06 -22.44 6.91
C ILE A 176 -13.09 -23.39 6.35
N ARG A 177 -12.76 -24.01 5.22
CA ARG A 177 -13.64 -24.97 4.56
C ARG A 177 -12.82 -26.10 3.97
N ASN A 178 -13.08 -27.32 4.44
CA ASN A 178 -12.57 -28.55 3.85
C ASN A 178 -13.35 -28.86 2.57
N ALA A 179 -12.60 -29.08 1.48
CA ALA A 179 -13.11 -29.49 0.18
C ALA A 179 -11.95 -30.05 -0.63
N ALA A 180 -12.20 -30.60 -1.83
CA ALA A 180 -11.13 -30.97 -2.77
C ALA A 180 -10.17 -29.81 -3.08
N ASN A 181 -10.70 -28.57 -3.08
CA ASN A 181 -9.94 -27.32 -3.14
C ASN A 181 -10.32 -26.46 -1.92
N PRO A 182 -9.61 -26.61 -0.80
CA PRO A 182 -9.97 -26.00 0.47
C PRO A 182 -9.72 -24.48 0.51
N TRP A 183 -10.41 -23.84 1.45
CA TRP A 183 -10.20 -22.43 1.78
C TRP A 183 -9.44 -22.30 3.09
N TYR A 184 -8.46 -21.42 3.09
CA TYR A 184 -7.66 -21.06 4.26
C TYR A 184 -7.81 -19.59 4.61
N GLU A 185 -7.83 -19.27 5.89
CA GLU A 185 -7.53 -17.94 6.40
C GLU A 185 -6.02 -17.87 6.64
N VAL A 186 -5.34 -16.95 5.97
CA VAL A 186 -3.89 -16.74 6.09
C VAL A 186 -3.63 -15.34 6.60
N THR A 187 -2.97 -15.20 7.75
CA THR A 187 -2.56 -13.90 8.30
C THR A 187 -1.04 -13.77 8.25
N LEU A 188 -0.59 -12.68 7.61
CA LEU A 188 0.82 -12.31 7.48
C LEU A 188 1.07 -10.96 8.17
N THR A 189 2.25 -10.79 8.78
CA THR A 189 2.73 -9.52 9.34
C THR A 189 3.74 -8.81 8.45
N GLU A 190 4.14 -9.42 7.36
CA GLU A 190 4.99 -8.86 6.30
C GLU A 190 4.24 -8.81 4.95
N GLY A 191 4.89 -8.34 3.88
CA GLY A 191 4.26 -8.27 2.56
C GLY A 191 5.30 -8.31 1.45
N ARG A 192 5.77 -9.51 1.09
CA ARG A 192 6.66 -9.72 -0.05
C ARG A 192 5.86 -9.90 -1.34
N ASN A 193 6.51 -9.68 -2.47
CA ASN A 193 5.89 -9.90 -3.78
C ASN A 193 5.34 -11.32 -3.89
N ARG A 194 4.03 -11.45 -4.18
CA ARG A 194 3.30 -12.71 -4.38
C ARG A 194 3.53 -13.75 -3.26
N GLN A 195 3.77 -13.29 -2.02
CA GLN A 195 4.24 -14.13 -0.92
C GLN A 195 3.38 -15.38 -0.70
N ILE A 196 2.06 -15.23 -0.55
CA ILE A 196 1.14 -16.37 -0.31
C ILE A 196 1.22 -17.38 -1.45
N ARG A 197 1.24 -16.93 -2.71
CA ARG A 197 1.35 -17.83 -3.87
C ARG A 197 2.64 -18.63 -3.81
N ARG A 198 3.78 -17.96 -3.60
CA ARG A 198 5.10 -18.62 -3.48
C ARG A 198 5.18 -19.56 -2.30
N MET A 199 4.58 -19.23 -1.16
CA MET A 199 4.54 -20.10 0.02
C MET A 199 3.82 -21.41 -0.30
N PHE A 200 2.64 -21.37 -0.94
CA PHE A 200 1.90 -22.57 -1.31
C PHE A 200 2.56 -23.33 -2.48
N GLU A 201 3.17 -22.65 -3.44
CA GLU A 201 3.97 -23.26 -4.52
C GLU A 201 5.15 -24.08 -3.98
N GLU A 202 5.81 -23.62 -2.89
CA GLU A 202 6.92 -24.34 -2.23
C GLU A 202 6.50 -25.65 -1.54
N ILE A 203 5.22 -25.84 -1.30
CA ILE A 203 4.65 -27.10 -0.80
C ILE A 203 3.86 -27.87 -1.89
N GLY A 204 4.04 -27.48 -3.16
CA GLY A 204 3.47 -28.18 -4.32
C GLY A 204 2.01 -27.84 -4.63
N HIS A 205 1.46 -26.75 -4.08
CA HIS A 205 0.06 -26.40 -4.27
C HIS A 205 -0.13 -25.02 -4.94
N HIS A 206 -1.05 -24.96 -5.92
CA HIS A 206 -1.38 -23.70 -6.61
C HIS A 206 -2.49 -22.93 -5.90
N VAL A 207 -2.33 -21.61 -5.79
CA VAL A 207 -3.35 -20.72 -5.23
C VAL A 207 -4.29 -20.21 -6.33
N GLU A 208 -5.55 -20.66 -6.28
CA GLU A 208 -6.60 -20.28 -7.26
C GLU A 208 -7.11 -18.86 -7.01
N LYS A 209 -7.46 -18.54 -5.73
CA LYS A 209 -8.04 -17.25 -5.36
C LYS A 209 -7.37 -16.69 -4.12
N ILE A 210 -7.20 -15.36 -4.09
CA ILE A 210 -6.75 -14.60 -2.93
C ILE A 210 -7.63 -13.38 -2.78
N LYS A 211 -8.20 -13.21 -1.58
CA LYS A 211 -8.96 -12.01 -1.20
C LYS A 211 -8.47 -11.50 0.15
N ARG A 212 -7.92 -10.29 0.22
CA ARG A 212 -7.57 -9.66 1.51
C ARG A 212 -8.83 -9.18 2.19
N VAL A 213 -9.13 -9.74 3.36
CA VAL A 213 -10.37 -9.47 4.11
C VAL A 213 -10.14 -8.56 5.32
N ARG A 214 -8.88 -8.48 5.85
CA ARG A 214 -8.54 -7.58 6.96
C ARG A 214 -7.18 -6.91 6.74
N TYR A 215 -7.05 -5.71 7.28
CA TYR A 215 -5.80 -4.95 7.34
C TYR A 215 -5.70 -4.29 8.73
N GLY A 216 -4.88 -4.83 9.62
CA GLY A 216 -4.88 -4.45 11.03
C GLY A 216 -6.27 -4.64 11.64
N PRO A 217 -6.87 -3.60 12.25
CA PRO A 217 -8.19 -3.67 12.86
C PRO A 217 -9.35 -3.55 11.85
N LEU A 218 -9.05 -3.21 10.58
CA LEU A 218 -10.07 -2.99 9.57
C LEU A 218 -10.53 -4.31 8.96
N GLN A 219 -11.83 -4.42 8.75
CA GLN A 219 -12.46 -5.50 8.00
C GLN A 219 -13.00 -4.97 6.67
N LEU A 220 -13.06 -5.83 5.68
CA LEU A 220 -13.66 -5.52 4.38
C LEU A 220 -15.18 -5.51 4.48
N ASP A 221 -15.79 -4.36 4.32
CA ASP A 221 -17.21 -4.08 4.54
C ASP A 221 -17.90 -3.35 3.38
N VAL A 222 -17.25 -3.26 2.22
CA VAL A 222 -17.81 -2.67 1.00
C VAL A 222 -17.82 -3.68 -0.14
N HIS A 223 -18.72 -3.52 -1.13
CA HIS A 223 -18.82 -4.42 -2.29
C HIS A 223 -17.61 -4.29 -3.23
N PRO A 224 -17.32 -5.32 -4.05
CA PRO A 224 -16.25 -5.24 -5.04
C PRO A 224 -16.38 -4.01 -5.96
N GLY A 225 -15.29 -3.26 -6.13
CA GLY A 225 -15.25 -2.01 -6.89
C GLY A 225 -15.66 -0.77 -6.09
N GLU A 226 -16.25 -0.93 -4.91
CA GLU A 226 -16.64 0.18 -4.05
C GLU A 226 -15.54 0.60 -3.08
N TYR A 227 -15.68 1.81 -2.56
CA TYR A 227 -14.82 2.36 -1.52
C TYR A 227 -15.61 3.22 -0.54
N ARG A 228 -15.07 3.38 0.66
CA ARG A 228 -15.55 4.34 1.67
C ARG A 228 -14.41 5.11 2.31
N LYS A 229 -14.73 6.22 2.94
CA LYS A 229 -13.79 6.92 3.82
C LYS A 229 -13.58 6.12 5.10
N LEU A 230 -12.37 6.16 5.65
CA LEU A 230 -12.11 5.70 7.00
C LEU A 230 -12.61 6.72 8.01
N SER A 231 -13.13 6.25 9.14
CA SER A 231 -13.45 7.11 10.27
C SER A 231 -12.16 7.60 10.97
N THR A 232 -12.28 8.66 11.75
CA THR A 232 -11.16 9.18 12.57
C THR A 232 -10.63 8.11 13.52
N GLU A 233 -11.52 7.30 14.09
CA GLU A 233 -11.17 6.20 15.00
C GLU A 233 -10.40 5.08 14.28
N GLU A 234 -10.81 4.71 13.06
CA GLU A 234 -10.13 3.71 12.25
C GLU A 234 -8.70 4.16 11.93
N VAL A 235 -8.53 5.42 11.54
CA VAL A 235 -7.21 6.01 11.28
C VAL A 235 -6.36 6.03 12.55
N ALA A 236 -6.94 6.41 13.70
CA ALA A 236 -6.25 6.42 14.99
C ALA A 236 -5.80 5.01 15.39
N LYS A 237 -6.66 3.99 15.26
CA LYS A 237 -6.33 2.59 15.52
C LYS A 237 -5.19 2.10 14.63
N LEU A 238 -5.18 2.44 13.34
CA LEU A 238 -4.08 2.08 12.44
C LEU A 238 -2.76 2.76 12.85
N LYS A 239 -2.80 4.05 13.21
CA LYS A 239 -1.63 4.79 13.70
C LYS A 239 -1.07 4.21 15.01
N SER A 240 -1.92 3.77 15.93
CA SER A 240 -1.49 3.20 17.21
C SER A 240 -0.74 1.87 17.05
N LEU A 241 -1.15 1.01 16.12
CA LEU A 241 -0.46 -0.26 15.82
C LEU A 241 1.01 -0.05 15.42
N THR A 242 1.28 1.03 14.70
CA THR A 242 2.64 1.29 14.21
C THR A 242 3.56 1.88 15.27
N LYS A 243 3.00 2.51 16.33
CA LYS A 243 3.77 3.08 17.45
C LYS A 243 4.24 2.01 18.44
N GLY A 244 3.49 0.93 18.60
CA GLY A 244 3.83 -0.18 19.51
C GLY A 244 5.02 -1.04 19.04
N SER A 245 5.32 -1.05 17.73
CA SER A 245 6.44 -1.82 17.14
C SER A 245 7.81 -1.17 17.30
N VAL A 246 7.90 0.09 17.73
CA VAL A 246 9.18 0.83 17.88
C VAL A 246 9.77 0.68 19.29
N ARG A 247 9.08 0.03 20.22
CA ARG A 247 9.50 -0.11 21.64
C ARG A 247 10.00 -1.51 22.03
N LYS A 248 10.46 -2.33 21.08
CA LYS A 248 11.16 -3.59 21.42
C LYS A 248 12.47 -3.69 20.67
#